data_7193c906099c09708d0aa76eb5eb3677
#
_entry.id   7193c906099c09708d0aa76eb5eb3677
#
_cell.length_a   1.000
_cell.length_b   1.000
_cell.length_c   1.000
_cell.angle_alpha   90.00
_cell.angle_beta   90.00
_cell.angle_gamma   90.00
#
_symmetry.space_group_name_H-M   'P 1'
#
loop_
_entity.id
_entity.type
_entity.pdbx_description
1 polymer ?
#
loop_
_entity_poly.entity_id
_entity_poly.type
_entity_poly.pdbx_seq_one_letter_code
_entity_poly.pdbx_strand_id
1 'polypeptide(L)'
;MPVASQPLGRRERNKQQKLDRITAAASELFAEHGVEDVTTQQIADKADIGTGTLFLYAKTKGELLLLVQNAHYAEALERGRANAEAIPDALDAVMTIVRPIVECNRVQVDNGRTYLREMVFGDPTEPQHSEALSIVAQTEEAIAAVLGRDELVSADDAATSARIVSAIMFLSMAVSANPALRIDDVVQDIRTQIRLILPR
;
A
#
# COMPACT_ATOMS: atom_id res chain seq x y z
N MET A 1 7.85 7.45 -32.32
CA MET A 1 6.42 7.70 -32.66
C MET A 1 5.59 7.22 -31.48
N PRO A 2 4.77 8.05 -30.85
CA PRO A 2 3.91 7.59 -29.78
C PRO A 2 2.82 6.67 -30.36
N VAL A 3 2.73 5.46 -29.82
CA VAL A 3 1.63 4.52 -30.14
C VAL A 3 0.36 5.12 -29.51
N ALA A 4 -0.54 5.59 -30.35
CA ALA A 4 -1.84 6.06 -29.92
C ALA A 4 -2.58 4.88 -29.27
N SER A 5 -2.88 4.97 -27.97
CA SER A 5 -3.69 4.00 -27.26
C SER A 5 -5.08 3.94 -27.93
N GLN A 6 -5.47 2.76 -28.41
CA GLN A 6 -6.81 2.57 -28.97
C GLN A 6 -7.86 2.85 -27.88
N PRO A 7 -8.95 3.58 -28.21
CA PRO A 7 -10.00 3.85 -27.22
C PRO A 7 -10.64 2.54 -26.77
N LEU A 8 -10.74 2.35 -25.46
CA LEU A 8 -11.40 1.20 -24.83
C LEU A 8 -12.79 0.96 -25.43
N GLY A 9 -13.11 -0.30 -25.73
CA GLY A 9 -14.43 -0.69 -26.22
C GLY A 9 -15.54 -0.32 -25.22
N ARG A 10 -16.80 -0.18 -25.68
CA ARG A 10 -17.95 0.18 -24.82
C ARG A 10 -18.10 -0.74 -23.61
N ARG A 11 -17.85 -2.04 -23.78
CA ARG A 11 -17.93 -3.04 -22.70
C ARG A 11 -16.88 -2.79 -21.62
N GLU A 12 -15.67 -2.48 -22.04
CA GLU A 12 -14.55 -2.21 -21.12
C GLU A 12 -14.74 -0.90 -20.38
N ARG A 13 -15.22 0.16 -21.05
CA ARG A 13 -15.59 1.41 -20.38
C ARG A 13 -16.66 1.20 -19.31
N ASN A 14 -17.70 0.41 -19.60
CA ASN A 14 -18.77 0.14 -18.65
C ASN A 14 -18.26 -0.69 -17.43
N LYS A 15 -17.31 -1.61 -17.67
CA LYS A 15 -16.67 -2.38 -16.61
C LYS A 15 -15.84 -1.46 -15.70
N GLN A 16 -15.03 -0.57 -16.32
CA GLN A 16 -14.23 0.41 -15.56
C GLN A 16 -15.12 1.37 -14.76
N GLN A 17 -16.17 1.93 -15.33
CA GLN A 17 -17.10 2.79 -14.61
C GLN A 17 -17.76 2.12 -13.40
N LYS A 18 -18.05 0.81 -13.49
CA LYS A 18 -18.56 0.06 -12.33
C LYS A 18 -17.49 -0.12 -11.27
N LEU A 19 -16.27 -0.49 -11.69
CA LEU A 19 -15.12 -0.61 -10.79
C LEU A 19 -14.88 0.70 -10.03
N ASP A 20 -14.86 1.83 -10.75
CA ASP A 20 -14.64 3.15 -10.15
C ASP A 20 -15.72 3.48 -9.10
N ARG A 21 -17.01 3.17 -9.37
CA ARG A 21 -18.10 3.35 -8.39
C ARG A 21 -17.96 2.47 -7.17
N ILE A 22 -17.58 1.20 -7.36
CA ILE A 22 -17.33 0.24 -6.26
C ILE A 22 -16.19 0.75 -5.38
N THR A 23 -15.08 1.14 -6.01
CA THR A 23 -13.89 1.64 -5.30
C THR A 23 -14.21 2.90 -4.50
N ALA A 24 -14.92 3.87 -5.11
CA ALA A 24 -15.33 5.10 -4.43
C ALA A 24 -16.27 4.81 -3.24
N ALA A 25 -17.30 3.98 -3.44
CA ALA A 25 -18.25 3.62 -2.38
C ALA A 25 -17.58 2.89 -1.22
N ALA A 26 -16.72 1.92 -1.52
CA ALA A 26 -15.98 1.18 -0.50
C ALA A 26 -14.98 2.08 0.24
N SER A 27 -14.26 2.96 -0.47
CA SER A 27 -13.32 3.92 0.12
C SER A 27 -13.98 4.82 1.15
N GLU A 28 -15.12 5.45 0.79
CA GLU A 28 -15.87 6.31 1.70
C GLU A 28 -16.36 5.56 2.94
N LEU A 29 -17.00 4.40 2.76
CA LEU A 29 -17.55 3.61 3.87
C LEU A 29 -16.45 3.10 4.80
N PHE A 30 -15.34 2.61 4.25
CA PHE A 30 -14.22 2.13 5.06
C PHE A 30 -13.50 3.27 5.80
N ALA A 31 -13.40 4.45 5.20
CA ALA A 31 -12.82 5.61 5.86
C ALA A 31 -13.69 6.10 7.03
N GLU A 32 -15.02 6.08 6.86
CA GLU A 32 -15.97 6.58 7.85
C GLU A 32 -16.22 5.60 9.01
N HIS A 33 -16.34 4.30 8.70
CA HIS A 33 -16.80 3.30 9.67
C HIS A 33 -15.77 2.21 10.00
N GLY A 34 -14.70 2.10 9.21
CA GLY A 34 -13.76 0.97 9.27
C GLY A 34 -14.30 -0.27 8.56
N VAL A 35 -13.38 -1.14 8.12
CA VAL A 35 -13.72 -2.32 7.33
C VAL A 35 -14.61 -3.32 8.08
N GLU A 36 -14.46 -3.45 9.39
CA GLU A 36 -15.21 -4.44 10.17
C GLU A 36 -16.71 -4.10 10.26
N ASP A 37 -17.05 -2.82 10.39
CA ASP A 37 -18.43 -2.33 10.57
C ASP A 37 -19.19 -2.10 9.26
N VAL A 38 -18.53 -2.25 8.10
CA VAL A 38 -19.14 -2.10 6.78
C VAL A 38 -19.53 -3.46 6.21
N THR A 39 -20.73 -3.56 5.64
CA THR A 39 -21.20 -4.75 4.93
C THR A 39 -21.05 -4.62 3.40
N THR A 40 -20.90 -5.75 2.72
CA THR A 40 -20.87 -5.77 1.24
C THR A 40 -22.18 -5.26 0.63
N GLN A 41 -23.32 -5.41 1.33
CA GLN A 41 -24.60 -4.86 0.89
C GLN A 41 -24.57 -3.33 0.89
N GLN A 42 -24.07 -2.70 1.95
CA GLN A 42 -23.94 -1.23 2.01
C GLN A 42 -23.05 -0.67 0.89
N ILE A 43 -21.96 -1.39 0.57
CA ILE A 43 -21.08 -1.01 -0.55
C ILE A 43 -21.82 -1.13 -1.88
N ALA A 44 -22.54 -2.23 -2.11
CA ALA A 44 -23.31 -2.46 -3.34
C ALA A 44 -24.40 -1.40 -3.52
N ASP A 45 -25.16 -1.11 -2.47
CA ASP A 45 -26.22 -0.09 -2.47
C ASP A 45 -25.65 1.30 -2.78
N LYS A 46 -24.55 1.68 -2.11
CA LYS A 46 -23.88 2.97 -2.34
C LYS A 46 -23.28 3.08 -3.76
N ALA A 47 -22.79 1.98 -4.32
CA ALA A 47 -22.27 1.91 -5.68
C ALA A 47 -23.35 1.80 -6.75
N ASP A 48 -24.64 1.74 -6.38
CA ASP A 48 -25.79 1.52 -7.27
C ASP A 48 -25.62 0.29 -8.18
N ILE A 49 -25.31 -0.87 -7.54
CA ILE A 49 -25.18 -2.19 -8.18
C ILE A 49 -25.81 -3.27 -7.32
N GLY A 50 -26.14 -4.41 -7.94
CA GLY A 50 -26.51 -5.60 -7.17
C GLY A 50 -25.30 -6.24 -6.49
N THR A 51 -25.50 -6.80 -5.29
CA THR A 51 -24.45 -7.50 -4.50
C THR A 51 -23.79 -8.62 -5.30
N GLY A 52 -24.54 -9.36 -6.14
CA GLY A 52 -23.97 -10.36 -7.05
C GLY A 52 -23.00 -9.76 -8.07
N THR A 53 -23.20 -8.50 -8.47
CA THR A 53 -22.27 -7.79 -9.34
C THR A 53 -20.99 -7.40 -8.59
N LEU A 54 -21.09 -7.00 -7.32
CA LEU A 54 -19.95 -6.68 -6.47
C LEU A 54 -18.99 -7.87 -6.38
N PHE A 55 -19.51 -9.08 -6.16
CA PHE A 55 -18.70 -10.31 -6.06
C PHE A 55 -17.98 -10.74 -7.35
N LEU A 56 -18.27 -10.10 -8.49
CA LEU A 56 -17.48 -10.26 -9.71
C LEU A 56 -16.17 -9.45 -9.69
N TYR A 57 -16.04 -8.50 -8.76
CA TYR A 57 -14.86 -7.61 -8.63
C TYR A 57 -14.01 -7.95 -7.41
N ALA A 58 -14.63 -8.43 -6.34
CA ALA A 58 -13.95 -8.91 -5.14
C ALA A 58 -14.87 -9.91 -4.42
N LYS A 59 -14.33 -11.05 -4.01
CA LYS A 59 -15.08 -12.14 -3.38
C LYS A 59 -15.31 -11.93 -1.89
N THR A 60 -14.42 -11.15 -1.27
CA THR A 60 -14.44 -10.87 0.16
C THR A 60 -14.36 -9.36 0.44
N LYS A 61 -14.71 -8.98 1.66
CA LYS A 61 -14.55 -7.62 2.16
C LYS A 61 -13.08 -7.24 2.27
N GLY A 62 -12.20 -8.21 2.58
CA GLY A 62 -10.75 -8.02 2.58
C GLY A 62 -10.19 -7.68 1.21
N GLU A 63 -10.63 -8.37 0.16
CA GLU A 63 -10.24 -8.07 -1.22
C GLU A 63 -10.75 -6.68 -1.67
N LEU A 64 -11.94 -6.26 -1.25
CA LEU A 64 -12.42 -4.90 -1.48
C LEU A 64 -11.54 -3.87 -0.79
N LEU A 65 -11.05 -4.18 0.41
CA LEU A 65 -10.12 -3.31 1.10
C LEU A 65 -8.77 -3.22 0.36
N LEU A 66 -8.22 -4.36 -0.10
CA LEU A 66 -7.03 -4.36 -0.94
C LEU A 66 -7.23 -3.51 -2.20
N LEU A 67 -8.34 -3.69 -2.91
CA LEU A 67 -8.68 -2.93 -4.12
C LEU A 67 -8.65 -1.41 -3.87
N VAL A 68 -9.21 -0.95 -2.75
CA VAL A 68 -9.24 0.47 -2.37
C VAL A 68 -7.88 0.97 -1.94
N GLN A 69 -7.20 0.20 -1.10
CA GLN A 69 -5.97 0.66 -0.44
C GLN A 69 -4.74 0.56 -1.33
N ASN A 70 -4.67 -0.38 -2.27
CA ASN A 70 -3.53 -0.52 -3.18
C ASN A 70 -3.21 0.79 -3.91
N ALA A 71 -4.24 1.50 -4.41
CA ALA A 71 -4.04 2.80 -5.05
C ALA A 71 -3.40 3.83 -4.10
N HIS A 72 -3.87 3.90 -2.85
CA HIS A 72 -3.33 4.83 -1.85
C HIS A 72 -1.88 4.49 -1.46
N TYR A 73 -1.55 3.20 -1.34
CA TYR A 73 -0.17 2.78 -1.06
C TYR A 73 0.76 3.04 -2.25
N ALA A 74 0.30 2.80 -3.48
CA ALA A 74 1.07 3.11 -4.69
C ALA A 74 1.35 4.63 -4.80
N GLU A 75 0.36 5.47 -4.54
CA GLU A 75 0.55 6.93 -4.51
C GLU A 75 1.51 7.38 -3.39
N ALA A 76 1.42 6.76 -2.20
CA ALA A 76 2.32 7.04 -1.08
C ALA A 76 3.77 6.69 -1.45
N LEU A 77 3.97 5.53 -2.08
CA LEU A 77 5.28 5.10 -2.57
C LEU A 77 5.85 6.06 -3.62
N GLU A 78 5.07 6.45 -4.61
CA GLU A 78 5.52 7.38 -5.66
C GLU A 78 5.92 8.74 -5.09
N ARG A 79 5.13 9.29 -4.15
CA ARG A 79 5.52 10.52 -3.44
C ARG A 79 6.82 10.36 -2.67
N GLY A 80 6.98 9.23 -1.97
CA GLY A 80 8.20 8.92 -1.22
C GLY A 80 9.43 8.83 -2.13
N ARG A 81 9.31 8.10 -3.25
CA ARG A 81 10.40 7.96 -4.23
C ARG A 81 10.84 9.29 -4.81
N ALA A 82 9.89 10.08 -5.33
CA ALA A 82 10.19 11.36 -5.93
C ALA A 82 10.90 12.32 -4.95
N ASN A 83 10.46 12.33 -3.69
CA ASN A 83 11.05 13.18 -2.66
C ASN A 83 12.42 12.67 -2.20
N ALA A 84 12.67 11.35 -2.22
CA ALA A 84 13.93 10.75 -1.79
C ALA A 84 15.09 11.00 -2.77
N GLU A 85 14.81 11.33 -4.05
CA GLU A 85 15.85 11.53 -5.07
C GLU A 85 16.85 12.62 -4.70
N ALA A 86 16.38 13.72 -4.10
CA ALA A 86 17.18 14.87 -3.73
C ALA A 86 17.85 14.77 -2.34
N ILE A 87 17.60 13.70 -1.58
CA ILE A 87 18.11 13.52 -0.22
C ILE A 87 19.45 12.78 -0.28
N PRO A 88 20.58 13.40 0.16
CA PRO A 88 21.90 12.77 0.09
C PRO A 88 22.10 11.67 1.14
N ASP A 89 21.62 11.89 2.38
CA ASP A 89 21.76 10.93 3.48
C ASP A 89 20.87 9.71 3.24
N ALA A 90 21.46 8.52 3.28
CA ALA A 90 20.77 7.28 2.95
C ALA A 90 19.61 6.97 3.93
N LEU A 91 19.81 7.21 5.24
CA LEU A 91 18.75 6.98 6.23
C LEU A 91 17.59 7.97 6.02
N ASP A 92 17.90 9.25 5.80
CA ASP A 92 16.86 10.26 5.55
C ASP A 92 16.10 10.00 4.25
N ALA A 93 16.79 9.57 3.19
CA ALA A 93 16.17 9.19 1.92
C ALA A 93 15.26 7.95 2.07
N VAL A 94 15.72 6.91 2.77
CA VAL A 94 14.89 5.72 3.10
C VAL A 94 13.67 6.14 3.92
N MET A 95 13.84 6.97 4.94
CA MET A 95 12.73 7.44 5.77
C MET A 95 11.73 8.31 5.00
N THR A 96 12.18 9.00 3.93
CA THR A 96 11.32 9.77 3.03
C THR A 96 10.41 8.85 2.20
N ILE A 97 10.83 7.62 1.89
CA ILE A 97 9.99 6.59 1.28
C ILE A 97 9.06 5.95 2.33
N VAL A 98 9.58 5.63 3.51
CA VAL A 98 8.87 4.91 4.58
C VAL A 98 7.70 5.71 5.15
N ARG A 99 7.92 7.00 5.46
CA ARG A 99 6.93 7.84 6.16
C ARG A 99 5.57 7.90 5.47
N PRO A 100 5.43 8.20 4.16
CA PRO A 100 4.13 8.25 3.50
C PRO A 100 3.36 6.91 3.54
N ILE A 101 4.08 5.79 3.51
CA ILE A 101 3.50 4.44 3.60
C ILE A 101 2.93 4.21 5.00
N VAL A 102 3.68 4.56 6.05
CA VAL A 102 3.20 4.48 7.44
C VAL A 102 2.00 5.40 7.67
N GLU A 103 2.05 6.63 7.16
CA GLU A 103 0.94 7.57 7.21
C GLU A 103 -0.32 6.99 6.54
N CYS A 104 -0.20 6.44 5.34
CA CYS A 104 -1.28 5.78 4.63
C CYS A 104 -1.89 4.63 5.44
N ASN A 105 -1.06 3.78 6.04
CA ASN A 105 -1.51 2.66 6.88
C ASN A 105 -2.31 3.14 8.10
N ARG A 106 -1.96 4.28 8.67
CA ARG A 106 -2.50 4.78 9.93
C ARG A 106 -3.62 5.82 9.80
N VAL A 107 -4.06 6.14 8.60
CA VAL A 107 -5.27 6.97 8.38
C VAL A 107 -6.46 6.39 9.13
N GLN A 108 -6.64 5.07 9.06
CA GLN A 108 -7.60 4.29 9.85
C GLN A 108 -6.90 2.98 10.26
N VAL A 109 -6.60 2.86 11.56
CA VAL A 109 -5.71 1.80 12.09
C VAL A 109 -6.23 0.39 11.83
N ASP A 110 -7.54 0.15 11.97
CA ASP A 110 -8.11 -1.18 11.76
C ASP A 110 -8.12 -1.57 10.28
N ASN A 111 -8.35 -0.62 9.38
CA ASN A 111 -8.21 -0.84 7.94
C ASN A 111 -6.75 -1.18 7.59
N GLY A 112 -5.78 -0.43 8.14
CA GLY A 112 -4.36 -0.68 7.93
C GLY A 112 -3.94 -2.07 8.40
N ARG A 113 -4.38 -2.50 9.57
CA ARG A 113 -4.10 -3.85 10.10
C ARG A 113 -4.74 -4.95 9.25
N THR A 114 -5.99 -4.75 8.84
CA THR A 114 -6.69 -5.70 7.98
C THR A 114 -6.01 -5.78 6.62
N TYR A 115 -5.58 -4.64 6.03
CA TYR A 115 -4.79 -4.63 4.80
C TYR A 115 -3.52 -5.48 4.92
N LEU A 116 -2.72 -5.28 5.98
CA LEU A 116 -1.50 -6.05 6.21
C LEU A 116 -1.79 -7.55 6.36
N ARG A 117 -2.87 -7.91 7.05
CA ARG A 117 -3.31 -9.31 7.19
C ARG A 117 -3.68 -9.92 5.84
N GLU A 118 -4.51 -9.24 5.06
CA GLU A 118 -4.94 -9.71 3.74
C GLU A 118 -3.76 -9.79 2.75
N MET A 119 -2.83 -8.85 2.82
CA MET A 119 -1.61 -8.88 2.01
C MET A 119 -0.75 -10.12 2.29
N VAL A 120 -0.65 -10.57 3.56
CA VAL A 120 0.19 -11.73 3.94
C VAL A 120 -0.56 -13.05 3.80
N PHE A 121 -1.85 -13.10 4.16
CA PHE A 121 -2.62 -14.33 4.32
C PHE A 121 -3.81 -14.44 3.36
N GLY A 122 -4.00 -13.45 2.49
CA GLY A 122 -5.08 -13.46 1.49
C GLY A 122 -4.88 -14.52 0.41
N ASP A 123 -5.86 -14.63 -0.48
CA ASP A 123 -5.80 -15.60 -1.58
C ASP A 123 -4.80 -15.14 -2.66
N PRO A 124 -3.69 -15.86 -2.87
CA PRO A 124 -2.66 -15.48 -3.86
C PRO A 124 -3.16 -15.55 -5.32
N THR A 125 -4.34 -16.14 -5.57
CA THR A 125 -4.93 -16.19 -6.91
C THR A 125 -5.72 -14.93 -7.25
N GLU A 126 -5.99 -14.07 -6.27
CA GLU A 126 -6.76 -12.84 -6.47
C GLU A 126 -5.85 -11.69 -6.97
N PRO A 127 -6.32 -10.93 -7.99
CA PRO A 127 -5.54 -9.84 -8.58
C PRO A 127 -5.10 -8.78 -7.57
N GLN A 128 -5.96 -8.41 -6.63
CA GLN A 128 -5.71 -7.38 -5.62
C GLN A 128 -4.61 -7.80 -4.64
N HIS A 129 -4.53 -9.09 -4.31
CA HIS A 129 -3.44 -9.65 -3.51
C HIS A 129 -2.10 -9.57 -4.25
N SER A 130 -2.08 -9.98 -5.53
CA SER A 130 -0.87 -9.86 -6.36
C SER A 130 -0.41 -8.42 -6.52
N GLU A 131 -1.34 -7.47 -6.64
CA GLU A 131 -1.04 -6.04 -6.71
C GLU A 131 -0.45 -5.52 -5.40
N ALA A 132 -1.01 -5.90 -4.24
CA ALA A 132 -0.45 -5.54 -2.94
C ALA A 132 1.00 -6.02 -2.78
N LEU A 133 1.29 -7.27 -3.15
CA LEU A 133 2.66 -7.80 -3.14
C LEU A 133 3.58 -7.09 -4.14
N SER A 134 3.06 -6.67 -5.30
CA SER A 134 3.81 -5.86 -6.26
C SER A 134 4.21 -4.50 -5.68
N ILE A 135 3.35 -3.85 -4.91
CA ILE A 135 3.66 -2.59 -4.22
C ILE A 135 4.77 -2.79 -3.18
N VAL A 136 4.75 -3.91 -2.45
CA VAL A 136 5.84 -4.28 -1.53
C VAL A 136 7.16 -4.42 -2.29
N ALA A 137 7.17 -5.19 -3.40
CA ALA A 137 8.37 -5.37 -4.21
C ALA A 137 8.90 -4.03 -4.76
N GLN A 138 8.02 -3.16 -5.27
CA GLN A 138 8.40 -1.81 -5.73
C GLN A 138 8.94 -0.94 -4.59
N THR A 139 8.42 -1.09 -3.37
CA THR A 139 8.95 -0.39 -2.18
C THR A 139 10.36 -0.87 -1.86
N GLU A 140 10.60 -2.18 -1.90
CA GLU A 140 11.92 -2.76 -1.71
C GLU A 140 12.92 -2.32 -2.80
N GLU A 141 12.49 -2.29 -4.06
CA GLU A 141 13.30 -1.77 -5.17
C GLU A 141 13.68 -0.28 -4.97
N ALA A 142 12.73 0.54 -4.53
CA ALA A 142 12.97 1.95 -4.28
C ALA A 142 13.97 2.16 -3.13
N ILE A 143 13.85 1.40 -2.05
CA ILE A 143 14.78 1.43 -0.92
C ILE A 143 16.16 0.92 -1.33
N ALA A 144 16.23 -0.20 -2.07
CA ALA A 144 17.48 -0.75 -2.57
C ALA A 144 18.21 0.23 -3.49
N ALA A 145 17.48 0.96 -4.36
CA ALA A 145 18.04 2.00 -5.21
C ALA A 145 18.65 3.16 -4.41
N VAL A 146 18.05 3.54 -3.28
CA VAL A 146 18.62 4.55 -2.36
C VAL A 146 19.91 4.02 -1.73
N LEU A 147 19.89 2.79 -1.20
CA LEU A 147 21.05 2.20 -0.52
C LEU A 147 22.20 1.91 -1.47
N GLY A 148 21.91 1.55 -2.71
CA GLY A 148 22.90 1.30 -3.77
C GLY A 148 23.53 2.58 -4.36
N ARG A 149 23.22 3.79 -3.85
CA ARG A 149 23.95 5.03 -4.20
C ARG A 149 25.36 5.06 -3.63
N ASP A 150 25.60 4.32 -2.57
CA ASP A 150 26.93 4.12 -2.00
C ASP A 150 27.62 2.98 -2.78
N GLU A 151 28.73 3.32 -3.45
CA GLU A 151 29.53 2.36 -4.23
C GLU A 151 30.11 1.20 -3.39
N LEU A 152 30.16 1.34 -2.07
CA LEU A 152 30.60 0.30 -1.14
C LEU A 152 29.51 -0.74 -0.83
N VAL A 153 28.26 -0.46 -1.18
CA VAL A 153 27.12 -1.37 -0.97
C VAL A 153 26.87 -2.17 -2.24
N SER A 154 27.02 -3.49 -2.16
CA SER A 154 26.69 -4.36 -3.30
C SER A 154 25.19 -4.36 -3.59
N ALA A 155 24.78 -4.66 -4.82
CA ALA A 155 23.37 -4.76 -5.19
C ALA A 155 22.61 -5.81 -4.35
N ASP A 156 23.26 -6.92 -4.01
CA ASP A 156 22.69 -7.98 -3.18
C ASP A 156 22.51 -7.53 -1.71
N ASP A 157 23.47 -6.77 -1.17
CA ASP A 157 23.36 -6.22 0.17
C ASP A 157 22.28 -5.14 0.23
N ALA A 158 22.17 -4.27 -0.77
CA ALA A 158 21.13 -3.26 -0.89
C ALA A 158 19.74 -3.91 -0.93
N ALA A 159 19.55 -4.94 -1.76
CA ALA A 159 18.29 -5.69 -1.86
C ALA A 159 17.95 -6.43 -0.55
N THR A 160 18.95 -7.00 0.12
CA THR A 160 18.76 -7.68 1.41
C THR A 160 18.37 -6.67 2.49
N SER A 161 19.05 -5.54 2.58
CA SER A 161 18.74 -4.48 3.53
C SER A 161 17.36 -3.88 3.28
N ALA A 162 16.95 -3.71 2.02
CA ALA A 162 15.60 -3.25 1.68
C ALA A 162 14.51 -4.21 2.19
N ARG A 163 14.69 -5.52 2.06
CA ARG A 163 13.78 -6.52 2.63
C ARG A 163 13.71 -6.47 4.15
N ILE A 164 14.85 -6.23 4.82
CA ILE A 164 14.86 -6.07 6.28
C ILE A 164 14.09 -4.80 6.67
N VAL A 165 14.26 -3.70 5.94
CA VAL A 165 13.47 -2.46 6.15
C VAL A 165 11.98 -2.74 5.97
N SER A 166 11.56 -3.45 4.92
CA SER A 166 10.16 -3.86 4.71
C SER A 166 9.63 -4.68 5.89
N ALA A 167 10.41 -5.63 6.41
CA ALA A 167 10.01 -6.44 7.56
C ALA A 167 9.85 -5.59 8.85
N ILE A 168 10.76 -4.64 9.10
CA ILE A 168 10.66 -3.68 10.22
C ILE A 168 9.39 -2.85 10.08
N MET A 169 9.13 -2.28 8.91
CA MET A 169 7.92 -1.49 8.63
C MET A 169 6.66 -2.31 8.87
N PHE A 170 6.59 -3.49 8.26
CA PHE A 170 5.44 -4.38 8.37
C PHE A 170 5.13 -4.70 9.84
N LEU A 171 6.11 -5.15 10.61
CA LEU A 171 5.92 -5.53 12.00
C LEU A 171 5.54 -4.31 12.86
N SER A 172 6.22 -3.18 12.68
CA SER A 172 5.92 -1.95 13.43
C SER A 172 4.49 -1.46 13.17
N MET A 173 4.00 -1.51 11.94
CA MET A 173 2.63 -1.15 11.60
C MET A 173 1.62 -2.17 12.13
N ALA A 174 1.91 -3.48 12.01
CA ALA A 174 1.00 -4.55 12.43
C ALA A 174 0.77 -4.59 13.95
N VAL A 175 1.81 -4.34 14.76
CA VAL A 175 1.71 -4.37 16.23
C VAL A 175 1.27 -3.04 16.83
N SER A 176 1.42 -1.93 16.14
CA SER A 176 1.01 -0.59 16.59
C SER A 176 -0.50 -0.41 16.54
N ALA A 177 -1.23 -1.30 17.23
CA ALA A 177 -2.70 -1.32 17.24
C ALA A 177 -3.35 -0.19 18.04
N ASN A 178 -2.59 0.56 18.86
CA ASN A 178 -3.13 1.67 19.63
C ASN A 178 -3.44 2.87 18.71
N PRO A 179 -4.71 3.26 18.51
CA PRO A 179 -5.07 4.40 17.67
C PRO A 179 -4.54 5.73 18.22
N ALA A 180 -4.30 5.81 19.54
CA ALA A 180 -3.78 7.01 20.19
C ALA A 180 -2.27 7.20 19.99
N LEU A 181 -1.55 6.18 19.50
CA LEU A 181 -0.12 6.29 19.20
C LEU A 181 0.06 7.24 18.01
N ARG A 182 0.88 8.26 18.19
CA ARG A 182 1.13 9.24 17.12
C ARG A 182 1.91 8.59 15.98
N ILE A 183 1.62 9.01 14.76
CA ILE A 183 2.35 8.56 13.56
C ILE A 183 3.84 8.82 13.71
N ASP A 184 4.22 9.99 14.24
CA ASP A 184 5.61 10.36 14.46
C ASP A 184 6.36 9.40 15.39
N ASP A 185 5.69 8.86 16.42
CA ASP A 185 6.30 7.89 17.33
C ASP A 185 6.59 6.55 16.62
N VAL A 186 5.66 6.09 15.76
CA VAL A 186 5.86 4.89 14.95
C VAL A 186 6.98 5.09 13.93
N VAL A 187 7.00 6.22 13.25
CA VAL A 187 8.04 6.57 12.26
C VAL A 187 9.41 6.70 12.93
N GLN A 188 9.48 7.28 14.13
CA GLN A 188 10.72 7.41 14.87
C GLN A 188 11.23 6.07 15.38
N ASP A 189 10.35 5.16 15.80
CA ASP A 189 10.73 3.80 16.18
C ASP A 189 11.31 3.03 14.99
N ILE A 190 10.63 3.06 13.85
CA ILE A 190 11.11 2.48 12.59
C ILE A 190 12.48 3.07 12.22
N ARG A 191 12.64 4.40 12.27
CA ARG A 191 13.92 5.07 11.99
C ARG A 191 15.04 4.57 12.88
N THR A 192 14.75 4.40 14.18
CA THR A 192 15.73 3.93 15.15
C THR A 192 16.21 2.52 14.83
N GLN A 193 15.30 1.64 14.42
CA GLN A 193 15.62 0.26 14.04
C GLN A 193 16.44 0.23 12.73
N ILE A 194 15.99 0.97 11.70
CA ILE A 194 16.67 1.04 10.39
C ILE A 194 18.10 1.56 10.55
N ARG A 195 18.32 2.59 11.37
CA ARG A 195 19.65 3.15 11.59
C ARG A 195 20.67 2.12 12.12
N LEU A 196 20.21 1.07 12.82
CA LEU A 196 21.08 0.04 13.36
C LEU A 196 21.55 -0.97 12.32
N ILE A 197 20.83 -1.10 11.23
CA ILE A 197 21.10 -2.09 10.16
C ILE A 197 21.75 -1.48 8.91
N LEU A 198 21.72 -0.16 8.78
CA LEU A 198 22.40 0.50 7.66
C LEU A 198 23.90 0.55 7.86
N PRO A 199 24.70 0.42 6.78
CA PRO A 199 26.15 0.63 6.81
C PRO A 199 26.49 2.02 7.39
N ARG A 200 27.59 2.11 8.15
CA ARG A 200 28.10 3.39 8.67
C ARG A 200 29.11 3.98 7.73
#